data_83c254dcceb6c3b01f2bd12cee92accf
#
_entry.id   83c254dcceb6c3b01f2bd12cee92accf
#
_cell.length_a   1.000
_cell.length_b   1.000
_cell.length_c   1.000
_cell.angle_alpha   90.00
_cell.angle_beta   90.00
_cell.angle_gamma   90.00
#
_symmetry.space_group_name_H-M   'P 1'
#
loop_
_entity.id
_entity.type
_entity.pdbx_description
1 polymer ?
#
loop_
_entity_poly.entity_id
_entity_poly.type
_entity_poly.pdbx_seq_one_letter_code
_entity_poly.pdbx_strand_id
1 'polypeptide(L)'
;VPLAVLPTPLTDAVRLREALGGPSRCPRILIKRDDLTGLGLGGNKARKLEYLVADALAAGAHTLITTGAVQSNHARMTAAAARIAGLRCILVLTAHSDAPALEGNFLLDHLFGAEIRLVPSTDPMLAVGDDAPVVAQAVADEQAAGRVPYVIPVGGSSPVGTLGYVQGTAELVEQLTSLQVAPSRLYYASGSRGTQAGLTLGAKLSGAPYRLWGVAVSAGEPEKIERARRAANDAAALLGVDTRVTHDDLFTDQGFIGDGYGIPTAEGLAAIELLAQTEAILLDPCYTSKGCAALLRHVRQGEIAPDDTVVFLHTGGAPALFTAGYLRQRAGRA
;
A
#
# COMPACT_ATOMS: atom_id res chain seq x y z
N VAL A 1 -14.01 -11.69 -4.39
CA VAL A 1 -13.98 -12.61 -3.23
C VAL A 1 -13.82 -11.77 -1.96
N PRO A 2 -14.67 -11.95 -0.93
CA PRO A 2 -14.55 -11.17 0.31
C PRO A 2 -13.29 -11.61 1.08
N LEU A 3 -12.30 -10.74 1.16
CA LEU A 3 -11.04 -10.94 1.87
C LEU A 3 -10.81 -9.87 2.94
N ALA A 4 -11.41 -8.70 2.75
CA ALA A 4 -11.27 -7.55 3.62
C ALA A 4 -12.48 -7.36 4.53
N VAL A 5 -12.25 -6.84 5.72
CA VAL A 5 -13.31 -6.31 6.60
C VAL A 5 -13.60 -4.87 6.14
N LEU A 6 -14.76 -4.68 5.52
CA LEU A 6 -15.19 -3.42 4.92
C LEU A 6 -16.59 -3.03 5.43
N PRO A 7 -16.90 -1.71 5.49
CA PRO A 7 -16.01 -0.58 5.26
C PRO A 7 -14.95 -0.44 6.35
N THR A 8 -13.73 0.03 5.99
CA THR A 8 -12.73 0.34 7.01
C THR A 8 -13.10 1.63 7.74
N PRO A 9 -12.76 1.77 9.05
CA PRO A 9 -13.08 2.97 9.79
C PRO A 9 -12.44 4.24 9.20
N LEU A 10 -13.17 5.36 9.33
CA LEU A 10 -12.64 6.71 9.17
C LEU A 10 -12.65 7.36 10.56
N THR A 11 -11.47 7.50 11.17
CA THR A 11 -11.32 7.95 12.56
C THR A 11 -10.79 9.37 12.64
N ASP A 12 -11.26 10.14 13.63
CA ASP A 12 -10.75 11.49 13.89
C ASP A 12 -9.51 11.40 14.81
N ALA A 13 -8.39 11.97 14.39
CA ALA A 13 -7.13 11.97 15.14
C ALA A 13 -7.09 13.16 16.12
N VAL A 14 -7.98 13.14 17.11
CA VAL A 14 -8.20 14.26 18.03
C VAL A 14 -6.96 14.57 18.86
N ARG A 15 -6.31 13.54 19.42
CA ARG A 15 -5.14 13.71 20.28
C ARG A 15 -3.90 14.12 19.48
N LEU A 16 -3.76 13.65 18.25
CA LEU A 16 -2.75 14.13 17.34
C LEU A 16 -2.93 15.62 17.04
N ARG A 17 -4.16 16.04 16.74
CA ARG A 17 -4.49 17.45 16.54
C ARG A 17 -4.12 18.32 17.74
N GLU A 18 -4.44 17.87 18.94
CA GLU A 18 -4.06 18.53 20.21
C GLU A 18 -2.53 18.66 20.35
N ALA A 19 -1.80 17.55 20.09
CA ALA A 19 -0.33 17.52 20.17
C ALA A 19 0.34 18.46 19.15
N LEU A 20 -0.35 18.80 18.05
CA LEU A 20 0.12 19.71 17.01
C LEU A 20 -0.30 21.17 17.25
N GLY A 21 -0.86 21.50 18.42
CA GLY A 21 -1.21 22.87 18.82
C GLY A 21 -2.71 23.18 18.78
N GLY A 22 -3.53 22.16 18.66
CA GLY A 22 -4.98 22.24 18.73
C GLY A 22 -5.65 22.90 17.51
N PRO A 23 -6.97 23.17 17.57
CA PRO A 23 -7.75 23.66 16.44
C PRO A 23 -7.32 25.00 15.87
N SER A 24 -6.59 25.80 16.63
CA SER A 24 -6.08 27.10 16.16
C SER A 24 -4.84 27.02 15.28
N ARG A 25 -4.16 25.86 15.24
CA ARG A 25 -2.89 25.67 14.51
C ARG A 25 -2.88 24.44 13.60
N CYS A 26 -3.80 23.51 13.82
CA CYS A 26 -3.81 22.24 13.12
C CYS A 26 -5.19 21.97 12.51
N PRO A 27 -5.26 21.55 11.23
CA PRO A 27 -6.50 21.14 10.59
C PRO A 27 -7.12 19.93 11.31
N ARG A 28 -8.38 19.64 11.01
CA ARG A 28 -8.95 18.35 11.38
C ARG A 28 -8.28 17.24 10.59
N ILE A 29 -7.78 16.21 11.26
CA ILE A 29 -7.10 15.07 10.63
C ILE A 29 -7.98 13.85 10.77
N LEU A 30 -8.46 13.31 9.65
CA LEU A 30 -9.16 12.03 9.59
C LEU A 30 -8.21 10.96 9.10
N ILE A 31 -8.24 9.78 9.72
CA ILE A 31 -7.42 8.62 9.31
C ILE A 31 -8.33 7.56 8.73
N LYS A 32 -8.16 7.26 7.45
CA LYS A 32 -8.79 6.11 6.78
C LYS A 32 -7.98 4.86 7.09
N ARG A 33 -8.58 3.92 7.85
CA ARG A 33 -7.92 2.81 8.53
C ARG A 33 -7.84 1.54 7.66
N ASP A 34 -7.19 1.59 6.51
CA ASP A 34 -6.98 0.40 5.69
C ASP A 34 -5.96 -0.59 6.28
N ASP A 35 -5.26 -0.21 7.35
CA ASP A 35 -4.52 -1.13 8.22
C ASP A 35 -5.44 -2.15 8.92
N LEU A 36 -6.73 -1.85 9.06
CA LEU A 36 -7.73 -2.70 9.71
C LEU A 36 -8.54 -3.58 8.75
N THR A 37 -8.10 -3.77 7.52
CA THR A 37 -8.75 -4.68 6.56
C THR A 37 -8.73 -6.16 6.97
N GLY A 38 -8.00 -6.52 7.99
CA GLY A 38 -8.00 -7.85 8.62
C GLY A 38 -7.12 -8.90 7.93
N LEU A 39 -7.10 -8.99 6.61
CA LEU A 39 -6.36 -10.02 5.87
C LEU A 39 -4.88 -10.08 6.27
N GLY A 40 -4.45 -11.17 6.91
CA GLY A 40 -3.06 -11.41 7.29
C GLY A 40 -2.42 -10.21 8.01
N LEU A 41 -3.03 -9.65 9.05
CA LEU A 41 -2.69 -8.42 9.77
C LEU A 41 -2.98 -7.11 9.01
N GLY A 42 -3.88 -7.14 8.04
CA GLY A 42 -4.42 -5.95 7.39
C GLY A 42 -3.49 -5.22 6.42
N GLY A 43 -4.04 -4.25 5.74
CA GLY A 43 -3.36 -3.37 4.79
C GLY A 43 -4.10 -3.19 3.47
N ASN A 44 -3.65 -2.21 2.71
CA ASN A 44 -4.27 -1.78 1.45
C ASN A 44 -4.37 -2.85 0.36
N LYS A 45 -3.53 -3.89 0.44
CA LYS A 45 -3.51 -4.93 -0.60
C LYS A 45 -4.75 -5.83 -0.55
N ALA A 46 -5.44 -5.94 0.60
CA ALA A 46 -6.69 -6.70 0.71
C ALA A 46 -7.72 -6.24 -0.34
N ARG A 47 -7.93 -4.92 -0.47
CA ARG A 47 -8.86 -4.36 -1.47
C ARG A 47 -8.53 -4.78 -2.90
N LYS A 48 -7.25 -4.80 -3.26
CA LYS A 48 -6.80 -5.22 -4.59
C LYS A 48 -6.94 -6.72 -4.78
N LEU A 49 -6.57 -7.48 -3.74
CA LEU A 49 -6.60 -8.95 -3.78
C LEU A 49 -8.01 -9.51 -3.87
N GLU A 50 -9.03 -8.82 -3.40
CA GLU A 50 -10.42 -9.22 -3.60
C GLU A 50 -10.76 -9.38 -5.09
N TYR A 51 -10.29 -8.45 -5.92
CA TYR A 51 -10.48 -8.47 -7.38
C TYR A 51 -9.52 -9.44 -8.05
N LEU A 52 -8.25 -9.40 -7.70
CA LEU A 52 -7.22 -10.25 -8.32
C LEU A 52 -7.44 -11.74 -8.05
N VAL A 53 -7.87 -12.10 -6.84
CA VAL A 53 -8.21 -13.50 -6.51
C VAL A 53 -9.49 -13.93 -7.22
N ALA A 54 -10.49 -13.04 -7.34
CA ALA A 54 -11.69 -13.34 -8.09
C ALA A 54 -11.37 -13.60 -9.57
N ASP A 55 -10.51 -12.77 -10.17
CA ASP A 55 -10.05 -12.94 -11.55
C ASP A 55 -9.25 -14.24 -11.74
N ALA A 56 -8.34 -14.54 -10.80
CA ALA A 56 -7.59 -15.79 -10.80
C ALA A 56 -8.51 -17.02 -10.72
N LEU A 57 -9.51 -17.02 -9.85
CA LEU A 57 -10.48 -18.11 -9.72
C LEU A 57 -11.33 -18.25 -10.99
N ALA A 58 -11.76 -17.14 -11.59
CA ALA A 58 -12.49 -17.16 -12.86
C ALA A 58 -11.63 -17.73 -14.01
N ALA A 59 -10.32 -17.52 -13.96
CA ALA A 59 -9.35 -18.12 -14.90
C ALA A 59 -9.01 -19.59 -14.59
N GLY A 60 -9.62 -20.20 -13.57
CA GLY A 60 -9.35 -21.58 -13.16
C GLY A 60 -7.97 -21.76 -12.50
N ALA A 61 -7.41 -20.71 -11.89
CA ALA A 61 -6.08 -20.77 -11.27
C ALA A 61 -6.05 -21.77 -10.10
N HIS A 62 -4.92 -22.47 -9.98
CA HIS A 62 -4.59 -23.33 -8.85
C HIS A 62 -3.50 -22.71 -7.97
N THR A 63 -2.72 -21.78 -8.52
CA THR A 63 -1.57 -21.19 -7.85
C THR A 63 -1.47 -19.71 -8.14
N LEU A 64 -1.32 -18.88 -7.08
CA LEU A 64 -0.95 -17.48 -7.20
C LEU A 64 0.58 -17.35 -7.15
N ILE A 65 1.14 -16.59 -8.08
CA ILE A 65 2.57 -16.28 -8.12
C ILE A 65 2.74 -14.77 -8.03
N THR A 66 3.60 -14.26 -7.16
CA THR A 66 3.92 -12.82 -7.12
C THR A 66 5.36 -12.58 -6.69
N THR A 67 5.82 -11.34 -6.89
CA THR A 67 7.18 -10.93 -6.57
C THR A 67 7.19 -9.83 -5.48
N GLY A 68 8.31 -9.73 -4.78
CA GLY A 68 8.51 -8.71 -3.75
C GLY A 68 9.90 -8.77 -3.14
N ALA A 69 10.19 -7.87 -2.20
CA ALA A 69 11.27 -8.04 -1.23
C ALA A 69 10.81 -8.95 -0.08
N VAL A 70 11.72 -9.51 0.70
CA VAL A 70 11.40 -10.37 1.88
C VAL A 70 10.51 -9.67 2.92
N GLN A 71 10.47 -8.34 2.96
CA GLN A 71 9.57 -7.59 3.84
C GLN A 71 8.37 -6.99 3.08
N SER A 72 7.95 -7.61 1.96
CA SER A 72 6.84 -7.13 1.16
C SER A 72 5.47 -7.36 1.83
N ASN A 73 4.75 -6.28 2.13
CA ASN A 73 3.35 -6.37 2.56
C ASN A 73 2.44 -6.98 1.49
N HIS A 74 2.80 -6.82 0.20
CA HIS A 74 2.04 -7.41 -0.90
C HIS A 74 2.20 -8.93 -0.92
N ALA A 75 3.44 -9.43 -0.87
CA ALA A 75 3.73 -10.86 -0.86
C ALA A 75 2.98 -11.55 0.31
N ARG A 76 3.13 -11.03 1.54
CA ARG A 76 2.46 -11.54 2.73
C ARG A 76 0.94 -11.63 2.55
N MET A 77 0.32 -10.55 2.07
CA MET A 77 -1.14 -10.54 1.91
C MET A 77 -1.60 -11.43 0.76
N THR A 78 -0.78 -11.62 -0.29
CA THR A 78 -1.07 -12.57 -1.37
C THR A 78 -1.01 -14.00 -0.84
N ALA A 79 -0.04 -14.35 0.00
CA ALA A 79 0.01 -15.65 0.67
C ALA A 79 -1.23 -15.91 1.54
N ALA A 80 -1.64 -14.92 2.36
CA ALA A 80 -2.85 -15.02 3.16
C ALA A 80 -4.12 -15.18 2.29
N ALA A 81 -4.24 -14.41 1.22
CA ALA A 81 -5.37 -14.48 0.30
C ALA A 81 -5.46 -15.83 -0.41
N ALA A 82 -4.32 -16.39 -0.85
CA ALA A 82 -4.24 -17.71 -1.44
C ALA A 82 -4.78 -18.79 -0.47
N ARG A 83 -4.42 -18.71 0.82
CA ARG A 83 -4.92 -19.65 1.84
C ARG A 83 -6.43 -19.58 2.00
N ILE A 84 -6.99 -18.39 2.07
CA ILE A 84 -8.45 -18.21 2.18
C ILE A 84 -9.16 -18.73 0.92
N ALA A 85 -8.57 -18.53 -0.26
CA ALA A 85 -9.12 -18.98 -1.53
C ALA A 85 -8.89 -20.48 -1.85
N GLY A 86 -8.16 -21.21 -1.01
CA GLY A 86 -7.81 -22.61 -1.25
C GLY A 86 -6.75 -22.80 -2.35
N LEU A 87 -5.99 -21.76 -2.68
CA LEU A 87 -4.97 -21.75 -3.71
C LEU A 87 -3.56 -21.99 -3.13
N ARG A 88 -2.65 -22.52 -3.95
CA ARG A 88 -1.22 -22.49 -3.68
C ARG A 88 -0.69 -21.06 -3.84
N CYS A 89 0.43 -20.77 -3.19
CA CYS A 89 1.11 -19.49 -3.35
C CYS A 89 2.61 -19.70 -3.54
N ILE A 90 3.18 -19.10 -4.57
CA ILE A 90 4.63 -19.01 -4.79
C ILE A 90 5.04 -17.55 -4.69
N LEU A 91 5.98 -17.27 -3.80
CA LEU A 91 6.53 -15.93 -3.60
C LEU A 91 7.98 -15.90 -4.11
N VAL A 92 8.24 -15.08 -5.12
CA VAL A 92 9.60 -14.82 -5.62
C VAL A 92 10.13 -13.58 -4.93
N LEU A 93 11.02 -13.76 -3.95
CA LEU A 93 11.42 -12.68 -3.04
C LEU A 93 12.91 -12.34 -3.20
N THR A 94 13.20 -11.05 -3.34
CA THR A 94 14.59 -10.55 -3.30
C THR A 94 15.09 -10.42 -1.87
N ALA A 95 16.35 -10.84 -1.66
CA ALA A 95 17.02 -10.79 -0.37
C ALA A 95 18.52 -10.47 -0.51
N HIS A 96 19.16 -9.92 0.54
CA HIS A 96 20.62 -9.75 0.60
C HIS A 96 21.38 -11.06 0.83
N SER A 97 20.72 -12.07 1.38
CA SER A 97 21.32 -13.36 1.68
C SER A 97 20.39 -14.49 1.35
N ASP A 98 20.96 -15.68 1.20
CA ASP A 98 20.22 -16.91 0.94
C ASP A 98 19.42 -17.40 2.15
N ALA A 99 19.68 -16.84 3.34
CA ALA A 99 18.99 -17.16 4.59
C ALA A 99 18.59 -15.89 5.35
N PRO A 100 17.55 -15.16 4.88
CA PRO A 100 17.03 -14.01 5.61
C PRO A 100 16.47 -14.42 6.98
N ALA A 101 16.54 -13.51 7.96
CA ALA A 101 15.96 -13.76 9.27
C ALA A 101 14.42 -13.92 9.17
N LEU A 102 13.89 -14.93 9.89
CA LEU A 102 12.44 -15.15 10.00
C LEU A 102 11.81 -14.10 10.91
N GLU A 103 11.49 -12.96 10.35
CA GLU A 103 10.94 -11.82 11.07
C GLU A 103 9.94 -11.03 10.20
N GLY A 104 9.08 -10.24 10.80
CA GLY A 104 8.16 -9.36 10.10
C GLY A 104 7.29 -10.09 9.07
N ASN A 105 7.24 -9.57 7.83
CA ASN A 105 6.45 -10.16 6.75
C ASN A 105 6.98 -11.54 6.32
N PHE A 106 8.31 -11.73 6.30
CA PHE A 106 8.90 -13.00 5.89
C PHE A 106 8.52 -14.17 6.79
N LEU A 107 8.43 -13.94 8.11
CA LEU A 107 7.89 -14.93 9.04
C LEU A 107 6.43 -15.29 8.69
N LEU A 108 5.62 -14.28 8.37
CA LEU A 108 4.21 -14.50 8.03
C LEU A 108 4.03 -15.25 6.71
N ASP A 109 4.90 -15.01 5.72
CA ASP A 109 4.92 -15.76 4.46
C ASP A 109 5.08 -17.27 4.70
N HIS A 110 6.00 -17.64 5.59
CA HIS A 110 6.20 -19.04 6.02
C HIS A 110 4.99 -19.58 6.79
N LEU A 111 4.42 -18.80 7.74
CA LEU A 111 3.26 -19.23 8.51
C LEU A 111 2.04 -19.46 7.63
N PHE A 112 1.85 -18.64 6.59
CA PHE A 112 0.81 -18.87 5.58
C PHE A 112 1.15 -20.00 4.61
N GLY A 113 2.32 -20.65 4.74
CA GLY A 113 2.74 -21.80 3.96
C GLY A 113 2.94 -21.50 2.48
N ALA A 114 3.42 -20.32 2.15
CA ALA A 114 3.83 -20.01 0.79
C ALA A 114 5.10 -20.78 0.42
N GLU A 115 5.20 -21.23 -0.83
CA GLU A 115 6.46 -21.65 -1.43
C GLU A 115 7.30 -20.39 -1.71
N ILE A 116 8.51 -20.32 -1.16
CA ILE A 116 9.36 -19.16 -1.30
C ILE A 116 10.55 -19.48 -2.21
N ARG A 117 10.75 -18.66 -3.24
CA ARG A 117 11.92 -18.66 -4.13
C ARG A 117 12.73 -17.41 -3.89
N LEU A 118 13.87 -17.54 -3.21
CA LEU A 118 14.75 -16.42 -2.92
C LEU A 118 15.60 -16.08 -4.15
N VAL A 119 15.71 -14.77 -4.42
CA VAL A 119 16.57 -14.22 -5.46
C VAL A 119 17.60 -13.32 -4.79
N PRO A 120 18.88 -13.71 -4.73
CA PRO A 120 19.94 -12.87 -4.23
C PRO A 120 20.01 -11.56 -5.02
N SER A 121 20.09 -10.42 -4.31
CA SER A 121 20.16 -9.11 -4.94
C SER A 121 21.03 -8.15 -4.12
N THR A 122 21.81 -7.35 -4.80
CA THR A 122 22.54 -6.22 -4.19
C THR A 122 21.60 -5.10 -3.77
N ASP A 123 20.41 -5.02 -4.40
CA ASP A 123 19.31 -4.17 -3.97
C ASP A 123 18.06 -5.04 -3.68
N PRO A 124 18.00 -5.68 -2.51
CA PRO A 124 16.92 -6.59 -2.14
C PRO A 124 15.60 -5.87 -1.87
N MET A 125 15.59 -4.54 -1.88
CA MET A 125 14.37 -3.76 -1.76
C MET A 125 13.63 -3.63 -3.09
N LEU A 126 14.29 -3.91 -4.23
CA LEU A 126 13.66 -3.99 -5.53
C LEU A 126 13.20 -5.43 -5.79
N ALA A 127 11.90 -5.60 -5.97
CA ALA A 127 11.35 -6.85 -6.46
C ALA A 127 11.86 -7.13 -7.89
N VAL A 128 12.06 -8.40 -8.22
CA VAL A 128 12.27 -8.79 -9.63
C VAL A 128 11.03 -8.44 -10.46
N GLY A 129 11.22 -8.16 -11.75
CA GLY A 129 10.10 -7.94 -12.67
C GLY A 129 9.22 -9.18 -12.81
N ASP A 130 7.97 -8.97 -13.18
CA ASP A 130 7.01 -10.06 -13.38
C ASP A 130 7.41 -10.96 -14.57
N ASP A 131 8.27 -10.45 -15.46
CA ASP A 131 8.88 -11.13 -16.62
C ASP A 131 10.24 -11.78 -16.32
N ALA A 132 10.71 -11.71 -15.06
CA ALA A 132 12.01 -12.28 -14.69
C ALA A 132 12.07 -13.80 -14.93
N PRO A 133 13.23 -14.36 -15.33
CA PRO A 133 13.37 -15.80 -15.62
C PRO A 133 12.92 -16.70 -14.48
N VAL A 134 13.12 -16.30 -13.23
CA VAL A 134 12.70 -17.07 -12.04
C VAL A 134 11.16 -17.12 -11.91
N VAL A 135 10.45 -16.08 -12.34
CA VAL A 135 8.97 -16.06 -12.40
C VAL A 135 8.49 -16.97 -13.53
N ALA A 136 9.10 -16.84 -14.71
CA ALA A 136 8.81 -17.73 -15.85
C ALA A 136 9.05 -19.21 -15.50
N GLN A 137 10.11 -19.51 -14.75
CA GLN A 137 10.37 -20.87 -14.26
C GLN A 137 9.29 -21.35 -13.30
N ALA A 138 8.84 -20.48 -12.37
CA ALA A 138 7.74 -20.83 -11.44
C ALA A 138 6.44 -21.14 -12.20
N VAL A 139 6.14 -20.38 -13.24
CA VAL A 139 4.99 -20.63 -14.14
C VAL A 139 5.15 -21.99 -14.83
N ALA A 140 6.31 -22.26 -15.42
CA ALA A 140 6.58 -23.51 -16.14
C ALA A 140 6.49 -24.74 -15.22
N ASP A 141 7.01 -24.66 -14.00
CA ASP A 141 6.95 -25.73 -13.00
C ASP A 141 5.50 -26.09 -12.63
N GLU A 142 4.65 -25.06 -12.42
CA GLU A 142 3.25 -25.28 -12.13
C GLU A 142 2.49 -25.88 -13.31
N GLN A 143 2.75 -25.41 -14.53
CA GLN A 143 2.16 -25.97 -15.76
C GLN A 143 2.59 -27.43 -15.96
N ALA A 144 3.86 -27.75 -15.78
CA ALA A 144 4.37 -29.11 -15.87
C ALA A 144 3.74 -30.06 -14.84
N ALA A 145 3.33 -29.51 -13.69
CA ALA A 145 2.58 -30.26 -12.67
C ALA A 145 1.06 -30.29 -12.91
N GLY A 146 0.60 -29.86 -14.08
CA GLY A 146 -0.83 -29.84 -14.45
C GLY A 146 -1.67 -28.78 -13.73
N ARG A 147 -1.04 -27.76 -13.17
CA ARG A 147 -1.71 -26.65 -12.46
C ARG A 147 -1.74 -25.39 -13.32
N VAL A 148 -2.75 -24.58 -13.13
CA VAL A 148 -2.90 -23.28 -13.79
C VAL A 148 -2.33 -22.19 -12.87
N PRO A 149 -1.19 -21.57 -13.21
CA PRO A 149 -0.63 -20.45 -12.47
C PRO A 149 -1.32 -19.14 -12.86
N TYR A 150 -1.45 -18.21 -11.88
CA TYR A 150 -1.87 -16.83 -12.09
C TYR A 150 -0.82 -15.89 -11.49
N VAL A 151 -0.18 -15.07 -12.33
CA VAL A 151 0.84 -14.12 -11.91
C VAL A 151 0.17 -12.80 -11.51
N ILE A 152 0.37 -12.40 -10.26
CA ILE A 152 -0.06 -11.11 -9.75
C ILE A 152 1.14 -10.15 -9.80
N PRO A 153 1.05 -9.04 -10.53
CA PRO A 153 2.14 -8.06 -10.62
C PRO A 153 2.52 -7.47 -9.26
N VAL A 154 3.78 -6.98 -9.15
CA VAL A 154 4.29 -6.31 -7.95
C VAL A 154 3.29 -5.32 -7.38
N GLY A 155 2.96 -5.50 -6.10
CA GLY A 155 2.02 -4.64 -5.39
C GLY A 155 0.57 -4.76 -5.87
N GLY A 156 0.22 -5.76 -6.66
CA GLY A 156 -1.10 -5.90 -7.29
C GLY A 156 -1.43 -4.72 -8.21
N SER A 157 -0.40 -4.20 -8.92
CA SER A 157 -0.53 -2.98 -9.73
C SER A 157 -0.89 -3.35 -11.17
N SER A 158 -2.12 -3.80 -11.37
CA SER A 158 -2.75 -4.14 -12.65
C SER A 158 -4.09 -3.41 -12.80
N PRO A 159 -4.70 -3.39 -13.99
CA PRO A 159 -6.05 -2.84 -14.19
C PRO A 159 -7.07 -3.45 -13.22
N VAL A 160 -7.09 -4.77 -13.07
CA VAL A 160 -7.98 -5.49 -12.14
C VAL A 160 -7.73 -5.08 -10.68
N GLY A 161 -6.46 -5.07 -10.24
CA GLY A 161 -6.10 -4.65 -8.88
C GLY A 161 -6.41 -3.18 -8.59
N THR A 162 -6.41 -2.34 -9.61
CA THR A 162 -6.77 -0.91 -9.52
C THR A 162 -8.21 -0.73 -9.05
N LEU A 163 -9.14 -1.61 -9.45
CA LEU A 163 -10.56 -1.58 -9.08
C LEU A 163 -10.77 -1.59 -7.56
N GLY A 164 -9.89 -2.26 -6.81
CA GLY A 164 -9.96 -2.28 -5.34
C GLY A 164 -9.87 -0.89 -4.70
N TYR A 165 -9.13 0.03 -5.33
CA TYR A 165 -9.07 1.42 -4.85
C TYR A 165 -10.04 2.37 -5.55
N VAL A 166 -10.60 2.01 -6.69
CA VAL A 166 -11.80 2.69 -7.20
C VAL A 166 -12.94 2.51 -6.20
N GLN A 167 -13.19 1.27 -5.75
CA GLN A 167 -14.20 0.98 -4.72
C GLN A 167 -13.83 1.62 -3.36
N GLY A 168 -12.56 1.55 -2.93
CA GLY A 168 -12.12 2.17 -1.68
C GLY A 168 -12.28 3.70 -1.66
N THR A 169 -12.20 4.34 -2.83
CA THR A 169 -12.49 5.77 -2.96
C THR A 169 -13.97 6.06 -2.85
N ALA A 170 -14.84 5.27 -3.50
CA ALA A 170 -16.29 5.41 -3.38
C ALA A 170 -16.74 5.26 -1.91
N GLU A 171 -16.21 4.24 -1.20
CA GLU A 171 -16.44 4.04 0.23
C GLU A 171 -16.02 5.27 1.06
N LEU A 172 -14.85 5.85 0.79
CA LEU A 172 -14.39 7.04 1.50
C LEU A 172 -15.28 8.24 1.23
N VAL A 173 -15.69 8.48 -0.02
CA VAL A 173 -16.58 9.58 -0.40
C VAL A 173 -17.94 9.45 0.28
N GLU A 174 -18.50 8.24 0.36
CA GLU A 174 -19.74 7.97 1.09
C GLU A 174 -19.59 8.29 2.59
N GLN A 175 -18.49 7.88 3.22
CA GLN A 175 -18.21 8.20 4.63
C GLN A 175 -18.07 9.70 4.86
N LEU A 176 -17.36 10.42 3.99
CA LEU A 176 -17.19 11.87 4.06
C LEU A 176 -18.53 12.61 3.88
N THR A 177 -19.35 12.15 2.95
CA THR A 177 -20.69 12.69 2.72
C THR A 177 -21.58 12.49 3.95
N SER A 178 -21.54 11.31 4.55
CA SER A 178 -22.31 11.01 5.78
C SER A 178 -21.88 11.87 6.97
N LEU A 179 -20.59 12.23 7.03
CA LEU A 179 -20.04 13.15 8.04
C LEU A 179 -20.24 14.62 7.69
N GLN A 180 -20.75 14.94 6.50
CA GLN A 180 -20.85 16.30 5.94
C GLN A 180 -19.50 17.04 5.95
N VAL A 181 -18.43 16.35 5.56
CA VAL A 181 -17.05 16.87 5.55
C VAL A 181 -16.49 16.83 4.13
N ALA A 182 -15.90 17.96 3.70
CA ALA A 182 -15.17 18.08 2.44
C ALA A 182 -13.68 18.35 2.73
N PRO A 183 -12.82 17.32 2.78
CA PRO A 183 -11.39 17.52 3.02
C PRO A 183 -10.73 18.26 1.85
N SER A 184 -9.69 19.06 2.13
CA SER A 184 -8.89 19.69 1.07
C SER A 184 -7.90 18.72 0.42
N ARG A 185 -7.37 17.77 1.20
CA ARG A 185 -6.34 16.84 0.73
C ARG A 185 -6.51 15.44 1.31
N LEU A 186 -6.13 14.43 0.51
CA LEU A 186 -5.94 13.04 0.95
C LEU A 186 -4.46 12.66 0.78
N TYR A 187 -3.78 12.39 1.90
CA TYR A 187 -2.38 11.94 1.94
C TYR A 187 -2.29 10.43 1.93
N TYR A 188 -1.38 9.87 1.14
CA TYR A 188 -1.09 8.44 1.11
C TYR A 188 0.33 8.15 0.65
N ALA A 189 0.91 7.04 1.13
CA ALA A 189 2.20 6.56 0.64
C ALA A 189 2.06 5.89 -0.72
N SER A 190 2.95 6.21 -1.66
CA SER A 190 2.93 5.72 -3.03
C SER A 190 4.25 5.05 -3.42
N GLY A 191 4.20 3.73 -3.65
CA GLY A 191 5.33 2.90 -4.10
C GLY A 191 5.13 2.35 -5.52
N SER A 192 4.47 1.20 -5.68
CA SER A 192 4.19 0.55 -6.98
C SER A 192 3.11 1.25 -7.82
N ARG A 193 2.48 2.30 -7.30
CA ARG A 193 1.48 3.19 -7.92
C ARG A 193 0.08 2.60 -8.16
N GLY A 194 -0.16 1.33 -8.01
CA GLY A 194 -1.49 0.77 -8.25
C GLY A 194 -2.57 1.29 -7.28
N THR A 195 -2.22 1.68 -6.03
CA THR A 195 -3.14 2.38 -5.12
C THR A 195 -3.44 3.79 -5.64
N GLN A 196 -2.42 4.51 -6.09
CA GLN A 196 -2.56 5.84 -6.69
C GLN A 196 -3.48 5.79 -7.93
N ALA A 197 -3.27 4.83 -8.82
CA ALA A 197 -4.11 4.64 -10.01
C ALA A 197 -5.60 4.51 -9.64
N GLY A 198 -5.90 3.67 -8.65
CA GLY A 198 -7.28 3.45 -8.20
C GLY A 198 -7.88 4.64 -7.47
N LEU A 199 -7.12 5.30 -6.59
CA LEU A 199 -7.56 6.53 -5.92
C LEU A 199 -7.85 7.64 -6.93
N THR A 200 -6.98 7.81 -7.95
CA THR A 200 -7.15 8.86 -8.97
C THR A 200 -8.38 8.59 -9.84
N LEU A 201 -8.52 7.36 -10.36
CA LEU A 201 -9.71 7.02 -11.16
C LEU A 201 -10.99 7.12 -10.32
N GLY A 202 -10.97 6.58 -9.10
CA GLY A 202 -12.10 6.62 -8.19
C GLY A 202 -12.50 8.05 -7.82
N ALA A 203 -11.53 8.94 -7.58
CA ALA A 203 -11.79 10.35 -7.29
C ALA A 203 -12.48 11.07 -8.46
N LYS A 204 -12.03 10.81 -9.69
CA LYS A 204 -12.68 11.38 -10.90
C LYS A 204 -14.10 10.84 -11.09
N LEU A 205 -14.32 9.55 -10.85
CA LEU A 205 -15.63 8.92 -11.02
C LEU A 205 -16.66 9.37 -9.96
N SER A 206 -16.20 9.57 -8.73
CA SER A 206 -17.08 9.93 -7.61
C SER A 206 -17.18 11.44 -7.33
N GLY A 207 -16.45 12.28 -8.09
CA GLY A 207 -16.38 13.71 -7.82
C GLY A 207 -15.82 14.01 -6.42
N ALA A 208 -14.77 13.30 -6.01
CA ALA A 208 -14.21 13.42 -4.67
C ALA A 208 -13.81 14.87 -4.34
N PRO A 209 -14.13 15.37 -3.13
CA PRO A 209 -13.96 16.78 -2.79
C PRO A 209 -12.52 17.17 -2.40
N TYR A 210 -11.55 16.27 -2.56
CA TYR A 210 -10.18 16.46 -2.11
C TYR A 210 -9.15 16.32 -3.24
N ARG A 211 -8.01 16.99 -3.07
CA ARG A 211 -6.83 16.75 -3.89
C ARG A 211 -6.05 15.55 -3.36
N LEU A 212 -5.63 14.66 -4.25
CA LEU A 212 -4.76 13.54 -3.93
C LEU A 212 -3.32 14.02 -3.72
N TRP A 213 -2.72 13.63 -2.58
CA TRP A 213 -1.33 13.93 -2.24
C TRP A 213 -0.55 12.64 -2.04
N GLY A 214 -0.05 12.08 -3.14
CA GLY A 214 0.80 10.89 -3.10
C GLY A 214 2.18 11.24 -2.58
N VAL A 215 2.68 10.48 -1.60
CA VAL A 215 4.04 10.64 -1.08
C VAL A 215 4.90 9.49 -1.57
N ALA A 216 5.90 9.80 -2.40
CA ALA A 216 6.81 8.80 -2.95
C ALA A 216 7.66 8.16 -1.84
N VAL A 217 7.75 6.84 -1.86
CA VAL A 217 8.62 6.08 -0.94
C VAL A 217 9.87 5.53 -1.61
N SER A 218 9.97 5.70 -2.93
CA SER A 218 11.10 5.26 -3.76
C SER A 218 11.21 6.09 -5.02
N ALA A 219 12.40 6.23 -5.57
CA ALA A 219 12.65 6.88 -6.87
C ALA A 219 12.02 6.11 -8.05
N GLY A 220 12.17 6.63 -9.26
CA GLY A 220 11.70 5.98 -10.49
C GLY A 220 10.48 6.64 -11.13
N GLU A 221 10.33 7.95 -10.96
CA GLU A 221 9.54 8.82 -11.84
C GLU A 221 10.38 9.12 -13.11
N PRO A 222 9.79 9.25 -14.31
CA PRO A 222 8.35 9.23 -14.65
C PRO A 222 7.75 7.85 -14.97
N GLU A 223 8.54 6.76 -15.03
CA GLU A 223 8.06 5.44 -15.48
C GLU A 223 6.92 4.90 -14.58
N LYS A 224 7.02 5.18 -13.27
CA LYS A 224 5.99 4.78 -12.31
C LYS A 224 4.68 5.54 -12.50
N ILE A 225 4.75 6.82 -12.86
CA ILE A 225 3.58 7.64 -13.17
C ILE A 225 2.90 7.12 -14.44
N GLU A 226 3.67 6.80 -15.48
CA GLU A 226 3.12 6.24 -16.71
C GLU A 226 2.45 4.89 -16.48
N ARG A 227 3.04 4.04 -15.64
CA ARG A 227 2.42 2.76 -15.23
C ARG A 227 1.09 2.98 -14.51
N ALA A 228 1.04 3.96 -13.58
CA ALA A 228 -0.20 4.31 -12.87
C ALA A 228 -1.27 4.81 -13.84
N ARG A 229 -0.89 5.67 -14.78
CA ARG A 229 -1.80 6.24 -15.78
C ARG A 229 -2.41 5.13 -16.67
N ARG A 230 -1.57 4.22 -17.17
CA ARG A 230 -2.04 3.06 -17.94
C ARG A 230 -2.98 2.21 -17.12
N ALA A 231 -2.58 1.78 -15.93
CA ALA A 231 -3.41 0.93 -15.06
C ALA A 231 -4.78 1.57 -14.74
N ALA A 232 -4.83 2.90 -14.52
CA ALA A 232 -6.08 3.62 -14.29
C ALA A 232 -6.96 3.65 -15.55
N ASN A 233 -6.39 3.94 -16.72
CA ASN A 233 -7.14 4.01 -17.97
C ASN A 233 -7.64 2.63 -18.42
N ASP A 234 -6.84 1.58 -18.24
CA ASP A 234 -7.24 0.22 -18.53
C ASP A 234 -8.34 -0.26 -17.56
N ALA A 235 -8.25 0.16 -16.26
CA ALA A 235 -9.34 -0.08 -15.31
C ALA A 235 -10.63 0.66 -15.67
N ALA A 236 -10.54 1.90 -16.18
CA ALA A 236 -11.70 2.63 -16.71
C ALA A 236 -12.34 1.88 -17.87
N ALA A 237 -11.54 1.33 -18.79
CA ALA A 237 -12.03 0.50 -19.89
C ALA A 237 -12.72 -0.77 -19.38
N LEU A 238 -12.19 -1.45 -18.36
CA LEU A 238 -12.83 -2.61 -17.71
C LEU A 238 -14.19 -2.25 -17.10
N LEU A 239 -14.34 -1.03 -16.59
CA LEU A 239 -15.61 -0.52 -16.04
C LEU A 239 -16.59 -0.03 -17.13
N GLY A 240 -16.15 0.06 -18.38
CA GLY A 240 -16.96 0.60 -19.47
C GLY A 240 -17.25 2.11 -19.34
N VAL A 241 -16.31 2.88 -18.76
CA VAL A 241 -16.44 4.33 -18.54
C VAL A 241 -15.43 5.12 -19.39
N ASP A 242 -15.83 6.30 -19.86
CA ASP A 242 -14.99 7.19 -20.70
C ASP A 242 -14.03 8.09 -19.90
N THR A 243 -14.00 7.94 -18.58
CA THR A 243 -13.12 8.73 -17.71
C THR A 243 -11.65 8.46 -18.04
N ARG A 244 -10.88 9.56 -18.20
CA ARG A 244 -9.44 9.49 -18.52
C ARG A 244 -8.61 10.07 -17.39
N VAL A 245 -7.55 9.36 -17.05
CA VAL A 245 -6.49 9.80 -16.14
C VAL A 245 -5.29 10.26 -16.96
N THR A 246 -4.84 11.49 -16.72
CA THR A 246 -3.68 12.12 -17.36
C THR A 246 -2.48 12.12 -16.42
N HIS A 247 -1.32 12.59 -16.85
CA HIS A 247 -0.15 12.78 -16.00
C HIS A 247 -0.41 13.82 -14.90
N ASP A 248 -1.13 14.90 -15.22
CA ASP A 248 -1.43 15.99 -14.28
C ASP A 248 -2.34 15.56 -13.12
N ASP A 249 -3.10 14.47 -13.30
CA ASP A 249 -3.92 13.88 -12.23
C ASP A 249 -3.09 13.11 -11.20
N LEU A 250 -1.83 12.78 -11.50
CA LEU A 250 -0.99 11.83 -10.76
C LEU A 250 0.16 12.52 -10.00
N PHE A 251 -0.20 13.47 -9.15
CA PHE A 251 0.79 14.18 -8.33
C PHE A 251 1.48 13.25 -7.32
N THR A 252 2.79 13.43 -7.16
CA THR A 252 3.60 12.70 -6.19
C THR A 252 4.70 13.58 -5.62
N ASP A 253 4.67 13.76 -4.31
CA ASP A 253 5.71 14.43 -3.56
C ASP A 253 6.91 13.50 -3.34
N GLN A 254 8.09 13.89 -3.82
CA GLN A 254 9.33 13.12 -3.72
C GLN A 254 10.22 13.55 -2.54
N GLY A 255 9.84 14.58 -1.79
CA GLY A 255 10.62 15.17 -0.70
C GLY A 255 10.78 14.29 0.55
N PHE A 256 10.18 13.09 0.57
CA PHE A 256 10.14 12.18 1.72
C PHE A 256 10.76 10.81 1.46
N ILE A 257 11.37 10.60 0.30
CA ILE A 257 12.02 9.32 -0.05
C ILE A 257 13.18 9.01 0.92
N GLY A 258 13.96 10.03 1.31
CA GLY A 258 15.19 9.87 2.09
C GLY A 258 16.27 9.12 1.29
N ASP A 259 17.06 8.29 1.98
CA ASP A 259 18.18 7.55 1.37
C ASP A 259 17.73 6.43 0.42
N GLY A 260 16.42 6.10 0.40
CA GLY A 260 15.89 5.13 -0.54
C GLY A 260 14.65 4.39 -0.04
N TYR A 261 14.24 3.42 -0.86
CA TYR A 261 13.12 2.54 -0.54
C TYR A 261 13.48 1.61 0.62
N GLY A 262 12.56 1.45 1.56
CA GLY A 262 12.75 0.59 2.74
C GLY A 262 13.64 1.18 3.83
N ILE A 263 14.33 2.30 3.56
CA ILE A 263 15.16 3.00 4.53
C ILE A 263 14.29 4.04 5.25
N PRO A 264 14.12 3.93 6.58
CA PRO A 264 13.36 4.90 7.35
C PRO A 264 14.02 6.28 7.36
N THR A 265 13.20 7.33 7.35
CA THR A 265 13.68 8.71 7.52
C THR A 265 13.54 9.16 8.97
N ALA A 266 14.32 10.16 9.38
CA ALA A 266 14.22 10.75 10.71
C ALA A 266 12.81 11.25 11.04
N GLU A 267 12.17 11.91 10.07
CA GLU A 267 10.79 12.41 10.21
C GLU A 267 9.77 11.27 10.22
N GLY A 268 10.00 10.21 9.42
CA GLY A 268 9.17 9.03 9.43
C GLY A 268 9.20 8.32 10.78
N LEU A 269 10.38 8.16 11.39
CA LEU A 269 10.50 7.58 12.73
C LEU A 269 9.80 8.43 13.79
N ALA A 270 9.92 9.76 13.72
CA ALA A 270 9.20 10.67 14.60
C ALA A 270 7.67 10.58 14.42
N ALA A 271 7.20 10.39 13.17
CA ALA A 271 5.77 10.19 12.88
C ALA A 271 5.23 8.87 13.46
N ILE A 272 6.01 7.78 13.42
CA ILE A 272 5.65 6.50 14.06
C ILE A 272 5.41 6.71 15.55
N GLU A 273 6.37 7.38 16.25
CA GLU A 273 6.28 7.62 17.67
C GLU A 273 5.11 8.53 18.04
N LEU A 274 4.93 9.61 17.29
CA LEU A 274 3.86 10.57 17.56
C LEU A 274 2.47 9.91 17.42
N LEU A 275 2.19 9.19 16.33
CA LEU A 275 0.91 8.52 16.15
C LEU A 275 0.69 7.40 17.18
N ALA A 276 1.73 6.65 17.52
CA ALA A 276 1.62 5.60 18.53
C ALA A 276 1.27 6.19 19.90
N GLN A 277 1.89 7.31 20.29
CA GLN A 277 1.70 7.94 21.58
C GLN A 277 0.40 8.74 21.70
N THR A 278 -0.09 9.29 20.60
CA THR A 278 -1.31 10.11 20.60
C THR A 278 -2.57 9.29 20.30
N GLU A 279 -2.53 8.42 19.31
CA GLU A 279 -3.71 7.72 18.80
C GLU A 279 -3.66 6.19 18.99
N ALA A 280 -2.58 5.64 19.55
CA ALA A 280 -2.32 4.20 19.59
C ALA A 280 -2.35 3.52 18.20
N ILE A 281 -1.96 4.27 17.15
CA ILE A 281 -1.90 3.81 15.76
C ILE A 281 -0.45 3.56 15.37
N LEU A 282 -0.17 2.37 14.83
CA LEU A 282 1.17 1.95 14.46
C LEU A 282 1.41 2.12 12.96
N LEU A 283 2.25 3.07 12.58
CA LEU A 283 2.72 3.22 11.20
C LEU A 283 3.87 2.25 10.93
N ASP A 284 4.07 1.90 9.65
CA ASP A 284 5.25 1.14 9.21
C ASP A 284 6.42 2.07 8.85
N PRO A 285 7.69 1.61 8.95
CA PRO A 285 8.85 2.45 8.69
C PRO A 285 9.13 2.74 7.21
N CYS A 286 8.50 2.00 6.28
CA CYS A 286 8.77 2.09 4.85
C CYS A 286 7.82 3.02 4.10
N TYR A 287 6.52 2.93 4.40
CA TYR A 287 5.44 3.58 3.64
C TYR A 287 4.70 4.62 4.46
N THR A 288 3.91 4.18 5.42
CA THR A 288 2.95 5.03 6.13
C THR A 288 3.63 6.08 6.99
N SER A 289 4.81 5.80 7.51
CA SER A 289 5.62 6.78 8.22
C SER A 289 6.04 7.96 7.33
N LYS A 290 6.48 7.69 6.10
CA LYS A 290 6.86 8.73 5.14
C LYS A 290 5.63 9.55 4.69
N GLY A 291 4.51 8.87 4.43
CA GLY A 291 3.24 9.53 4.10
C GLY A 291 2.73 10.44 5.22
N CYS A 292 2.80 9.97 6.46
CA CYS A 292 2.42 10.75 7.63
C CYS A 292 3.40 11.89 7.90
N ALA A 293 4.71 11.67 7.73
CA ALA A 293 5.72 12.73 7.89
C ALA A 293 5.47 13.90 6.95
N ALA A 294 5.02 13.65 5.70
CA ALA A 294 4.62 14.70 4.77
C ALA A 294 3.45 15.52 5.30
N LEU A 295 2.38 14.87 5.72
CA LEU A 295 1.24 15.54 6.35
C LEU A 295 1.67 16.41 7.54
N LEU A 296 2.46 15.83 8.46
CA LEU A 296 2.92 16.53 9.67
C LEU A 296 3.82 17.73 9.34
N ARG A 297 4.70 17.62 8.32
CA ARG A 297 5.53 18.73 7.87
C ARG A 297 4.67 19.87 7.31
N HIS A 298 3.71 19.57 6.43
CA HIS A 298 2.86 20.58 5.83
C HIS A 298 1.95 21.28 6.85
N VAL A 299 1.46 20.55 7.86
CA VAL A 299 0.74 21.15 9.00
C VAL A 299 1.63 22.12 9.77
N ARG A 300 2.86 21.70 10.13
CA ARG A 300 3.80 22.54 10.90
C ARG A 300 4.28 23.77 10.14
N GLN A 301 4.35 23.69 8.82
CA GLN A 301 4.74 24.79 7.94
C GLN A 301 3.58 25.72 7.60
N GLY A 302 2.34 25.40 8.05
CA GLY A 302 1.16 26.22 7.78
C GLY A 302 0.66 26.13 6.32
N GLU A 303 1.04 25.08 5.58
CA GLU A 303 0.59 24.86 4.20
C GLU A 303 -0.85 24.33 4.12
N ILE A 304 -1.41 23.97 5.25
CA ILE A 304 -2.80 23.53 5.43
C ILE A 304 -3.43 24.44 6.47
N ALA A 305 -4.53 25.09 6.12
CA ALA A 305 -5.20 26.01 7.03
C ALA A 305 -5.77 25.27 8.27
N PRO A 306 -5.78 25.90 9.46
CA PRO A 306 -6.29 25.26 10.68
C PRO A 306 -7.78 24.89 10.63
N ASP A 307 -8.58 25.58 9.83
CA ASP A 307 -10.00 25.32 9.60
C ASP A 307 -10.28 24.27 8.52
N ASP A 308 -9.24 23.80 7.82
CA ASP A 308 -9.34 22.71 6.87
C ASP A 308 -9.56 21.35 7.55
N THR A 309 -9.99 20.40 6.74
CA THR A 309 -9.93 18.95 7.06
C THR A 309 -9.04 18.25 6.06
N VAL A 310 -8.24 17.31 6.53
CA VAL A 310 -7.42 16.43 5.68
C VAL A 310 -7.64 14.98 6.03
N VAL A 311 -7.44 14.10 5.06
CA VAL A 311 -7.48 12.65 5.26
C VAL A 311 -6.07 12.07 5.11
N PHE A 312 -5.68 11.19 6.01
CA PHE A 312 -4.53 10.31 5.88
C PHE A 312 -4.99 8.88 5.63
N LEU A 313 -4.62 8.30 4.50
CA LEU A 313 -4.88 6.89 4.22
C LEU A 313 -3.78 6.02 4.84
N HIS A 314 -4.11 5.35 5.93
CA HIS A 314 -3.21 4.40 6.59
C HIS A 314 -3.27 3.04 5.89
N THR A 315 -2.27 2.76 5.07
CA THR A 315 -2.22 1.58 4.20
C THR A 315 -1.71 0.30 4.88
N GLY A 316 -1.47 0.32 6.17
CA GLY A 316 -0.97 -0.82 6.95
C GLY A 316 0.55 -0.94 6.95
N GLY A 317 1.08 -2.15 7.15
CA GLY A 317 2.53 -2.44 7.12
C GLY A 317 3.15 -2.72 8.49
N ALA A 318 2.37 -2.80 9.57
CA ALA A 318 2.85 -3.01 10.93
C ALA A 318 3.85 -4.17 11.14
N PRO A 319 3.80 -5.31 10.41
CA PRO A 319 4.80 -6.37 10.58
C PRO A 319 6.25 -5.92 10.42
N ALA A 320 6.51 -4.88 9.61
CA ALA A 320 7.87 -4.34 9.43
C ALA A 320 8.48 -3.72 10.71
N LEU A 321 7.65 -3.36 11.70
CA LEU A 321 8.12 -2.90 13.02
C LEU A 321 8.81 -4.00 13.83
N PHE A 322 8.53 -5.26 13.52
CA PHE A 322 9.05 -6.42 14.24
C PHE A 322 10.26 -7.04 13.51
N THR A 323 11.05 -6.20 12.85
CA THR A 323 12.30 -6.60 12.19
C THR A 323 13.51 -6.09 12.98
N ALA A 324 14.58 -6.89 13.04
CA ALA A 324 15.82 -6.49 13.70
C ALA A 324 16.41 -5.21 13.07
N GLY A 325 16.21 -4.99 11.78
CA GLY A 325 16.60 -3.76 11.08
C GLY A 325 15.98 -2.52 11.69
N TYR A 326 14.66 -2.52 11.87
CA TYR A 326 13.95 -1.41 12.51
C TYR A 326 14.33 -1.24 13.99
N LEU A 327 14.41 -2.35 14.73
CA LEU A 327 14.73 -2.32 16.17
C LEU A 327 16.13 -1.72 16.43
N ARG A 328 17.14 -2.05 15.61
CA ARG A 328 18.48 -1.44 15.72
C ARG A 328 18.46 0.07 15.44
N GLN A 329 17.73 0.52 14.46
CA GLN A 329 17.60 1.96 14.15
C GLN A 329 16.91 2.72 15.28
N ARG A 330 15.95 2.08 15.94
CA ARG A 330 15.28 2.64 17.12
C ARG A 330 16.22 2.74 18.32
N ALA A 331 16.98 1.68 18.61
CA ALA A 331 17.91 1.64 19.73
C ALA A 331 19.04 2.67 19.61
N GLY A 332 19.48 3.00 18.42
CA GLY A 332 20.49 4.04 18.18
C GLY A 332 20.00 5.48 18.42
N ARG A 333 18.73 5.67 18.78
CA ARG A 333 18.11 6.97 19.11
C ARG A 333 17.73 7.12 20.59
N ALA A 334 17.73 6.05 21.34
CA ALA A 334 17.50 6.03 22.78
C ALA A 334 18.81 6.23 23.53
#